data_33f82f3fe97c985c59f48030922b4d49
#
_entry.id   33f82f3fe97c985c59f48030922b4d49
#
_cell.length_a   1.000
_cell.length_b   1.000
_cell.length_c   1.000
_cell.angle_alpha   90.00
_cell.angle_beta   90.00
_cell.angle_gamma   90.00
#
_symmetry.space_group_name_H-M   'P 1'
#
loop_
_entity.id
_entity.type
_entity.pdbx_description
1 polymer ?
#
loop_
_entity_poly.entity_id
_entity_poly.type
_entity_poly.pdbx_seq_one_letter_code
_entity_poly.pdbx_strand_id
1 'polypeptide(L)'
;GINDAPALKRATVGIAMGGAGSDIAVGAADIALVRDDIAALPHLIAVSQRMMTTIKLNMTFSMALNFAAIALAMAGILDPVAGALVHNAGSVLVISNSALLLRWKRKGTPMPNRRVDDPLASPAAEPTQEPQPRTA
;
A
#
# COMPACT_ATOMS: atom_id res chain seq x y z
N GLY A 1 -20.16 -4.81 -0.88
CA GLY A 1 -20.98 -6.01 -1.03
C GLY A 1 -20.84 -6.66 -2.41
N ILE A 2 -21.52 -7.76 -2.66
CA ILE A 2 -21.46 -8.51 -3.95
C ILE A 2 -21.79 -7.61 -5.14
N ASN A 3 -22.75 -6.70 -4.96
CA ASN A 3 -23.20 -5.75 -6.01
C ASN A 3 -22.15 -4.70 -6.37
N ASP A 4 -21.13 -4.51 -5.53
CA ASP A 4 -20.10 -3.49 -5.74
C ASP A 4 -18.93 -4.03 -6.59
N ALA A 5 -18.83 -5.36 -6.76
CA ALA A 5 -17.75 -6.00 -7.48
C ALA A 5 -17.56 -5.47 -8.93
N PRO A 6 -18.63 -5.26 -9.73
CA PRO A 6 -18.49 -4.67 -11.07
C PRO A 6 -17.95 -3.23 -11.03
N ALA A 7 -18.37 -2.43 -10.04
CA ALA A 7 -17.89 -1.07 -9.86
C ALA A 7 -16.42 -1.03 -9.45
N LEU A 8 -16.00 -1.91 -8.53
CA LEU A 8 -14.61 -2.06 -8.12
C LEU A 8 -13.70 -2.44 -9.29
N LYS A 9 -14.15 -3.35 -10.16
CA LYS A 9 -13.42 -3.74 -11.38
C LYS A 9 -13.31 -2.62 -12.42
N ARG A 10 -14.29 -1.72 -12.48
CA ARG A 10 -14.31 -0.59 -13.42
C ARG A 10 -13.57 0.64 -12.89
N ALA A 11 -13.31 0.71 -11.59
CA ALA A 11 -12.57 1.81 -10.98
C ALA A 11 -11.12 1.82 -11.46
N THR A 12 -10.49 3.00 -11.51
CA THR A 12 -9.04 3.12 -11.75
C THR A 12 -8.24 2.44 -10.65
N VAL A 13 -8.73 2.51 -9.41
CA VAL A 13 -8.25 1.75 -8.26
C VAL A 13 -9.46 1.40 -7.41
N GLY A 14 -9.76 0.11 -7.31
CA GLY A 14 -10.84 -0.42 -6.48
C GLY A 14 -10.33 -0.71 -5.07
N ILE A 15 -10.98 -0.18 -4.04
CA ILE A 15 -10.62 -0.42 -2.64
C ILE A 15 -11.80 -1.07 -1.93
N ALA A 16 -11.60 -2.25 -1.36
CA ALA A 16 -12.59 -2.97 -0.58
C ALA A 16 -12.23 -3.02 0.91
N MET A 17 -13.25 -3.16 1.75
CA MET A 17 -13.09 -3.48 3.18
C MET A 17 -12.86 -4.98 3.33
N GLY A 18 -11.81 -5.38 4.05
CA GLY A 18 -11.41 -6.78 4.19
C GLY A 18 -12.18 -7.53 5.28
N GLY A 19 -12.58 -6.85 6.35
CA GLY A 19 -13.30 -7.46 7.47
C GLY A 19 -14.82 -7.56 7.25
N ALA A 20 -15.45 -6.46 6.79
CA ALA A 20 -16.88 -6.39 6.51
C ALA A 20 -17.22 -6.63 5.03
N GLY A 21 -16.23 -6.70 4.15
CA GLY A 21 -16.40 -6.96 2.72
C GLY A 21 -16.76 -8.42 2.45
N SER A 22 -17.54 -8.65 1.36
CA SER A 22 -17.69 -10.00 0.84
C SER A 22 -16.41 -10.43 0.11
N ASP A 23 -16.11 -11.75 0.12
CA ASP A 23 -14.97 -12.32 -0.60
C ASP A 23 -14.99 -11.92 -2.09
N ILE A 24 -16.18 -11.77 -2.67
CA ILE A 24 -16.37 -11.35 -4.05
C ILE A 24 -15.93 -9.88 -4.24
N ALA A 25 -16.26 -8.99 -3.31
CA ALA A 25 -15.84 -7.58 -3.38
C ALA A 25 -14.33 -7.46 -3.16
N VAL A 26 -13.76 -8.20 -2.21
CA VAL A 26 -12.33 -8.24 -1.96
C VAL A 26 -11.57 -8.79 -3.17
N GLY A 27 -12.08 -9.88 -3.79
CA GLY A 27 -11.49 -10.47 -4.99
C GLY A 27 -11.62 -9.59 -6.26
N ALA A 28 -12.54 -8.62 -6.26
CA ALA A 28 -12.71 -7.66 -7.35
C ALA A 28 -11.88 -6.38 -7.17
N ALA A 29 -11.41 -6.09 -5.96
CA ALA A 29 -10.67 -4.87 -5.63
C ALA A 29 -9.16 -5.02 -5.91
N ASP A 30 -8.49 -3.90 -6.16
CA ASP A 30 -7.03 -3.84 -6.27
C ASP A 30 -6.37 -3.77 -4.89
N ILE A 31 -7.09 -3.24 -3.90
CA ILE A 31 -6.61 -3.06 -2.53
C ILE A 31 -7.69 -3.51 -1.55
N ALA A 32 -7.32 -4.34 -0.57
CA ALA A 32 -8.19 -4.69 0.55
C ALA A 32 -7.66 -4.06 1.85
N LEU A 33 -8.50 -3.31 2.54
CA LEU A 33 -8.21 -2.79 3.87
C LEU A 33 -8.48 -3.89 4.90
N VAL A 34 -7.44 -4.48 5.45
CA VAL A 34 -7.53 -5.60 6.43
C VAL A 34 -8.34 -5.22 7.67
N ARG A 35 -8.19 -3.98 8.12
CA ARG A 35 -9.05 -3.37 9.14
C ARG A 35 -10.00 -2.43 8.41
N ASP A 36 -11.29 -2.50 8.73
CA ASP A 36 -12.35 -1.68 8.12
C ASP A 36 -12.27 -0.22 8.60
N ASP A 37 -11.10 0.38 8.41
CA ASP A 37 -10.78 1.73 8.84
C ASP A 37 -10.48 2.63 7.64
N ILE A 38 -11.46 3.43 7.27
CA ILE A 38 -11.34 4.42 6.20
C ILE A 38 -10.27 5.47 6.52
N ALA A 39 -9.97 5.72 7.81
CA ALA A 39 -8.92 6.65 8.22
C ALA A 39 -7.51 6.19 7.79
N ALA A 40 -7.35 4.92 7.37
CA ALA A 40 -6.11 4.43 6.77
C ALA A 40 -5.87 4.94 5.35
N LEU A 41 -6.89 5.39 4.62
CA LEU A 41 -6.77 5.85 3.23
C LEU A 41 -5.79 7.01 3.03
N PRO A 42 -5.79 8.09 3.84
CA PRO A 42 -4.81 9.16 3.69
C PRO A 42 -3.37 8.68 3.89
N HIS A 43 -3.16 7.68 4.75
CA HIS A 43 -1.84 7.07 4.94
C HIS A 43 -1.44 6.26 3.72
N LEU A 44 -2.34 5.45 3.17
CA LEU A 44 -2.12 4.66 1.96
C LEU A 44 -1.72 5.55 0.78
N ILE A 45 -2.46 6.64 0.55
CA ILE A 45 -2.17 7.61 -0.52
C ILE A 45 -0.80 8.24 -0.32
N ALA A 46 -0.47 8.66 0.91
CA ALA A 46 0.83 9.28 1.21
C ALA A 46 2.00 8.30 0.98
N VAL A 47 1.84 7.01 1.35
CA VAL A 47 2.84 5.97 1.08
C VAL A 47 2.99 5.75 -0.42
N SER A 48 1.89 5.66 -1.18
CA SER A 48 1.91 5.48 -2.63
C SER A 48 2.62 6.62 -3.35
N GLN A 49 2.35 7.87 -2.98
CA GLN A 49 3.00 9.04 -3.54
C GLN A 49 4.52 9.04 -3.25
N ARG A 50 4.91 8.70 -2.03
CA ARG A 50 6.32 8.61 -1.67
C ARG A 50 7.03 7.47 -2.39
N MET A 51 6.37 6.32 -2.53
CA MET A 51 6.88 5.19 -3.29
C MET A 51 7.11 5.58 -4.76
N MET A 52 6.18 6.29 -5.38
CA MET A 52 6.32 6.77 -6.75
C MET A 52 7.49 7.75 -6.89
N THR A 53 7.69 8.64 -5.92
CA THR A 53 8.84 9.56 -5.90
C THR A 53 10.16 8.79 -5.78
N THR A 54 10.21 7.78 -4.91
CA THR A 54 11.41 6.94 -4.75
C THR A 54 11.72 6.16 -6.04
N ILE A 55 10.70 5.60 -6.70
CA ILE A 55 10.86 4.90 -7.98
C ILE A 55 11.44 5.85 -9.05
N LYS A 56 10.83 7.02 -9.22
CA LYS A 56 11.31 8.03 -10.20
C LYS A 56 12.75 8.44 -9.92
N LEU A 57 13.09 8.71 -8.66
CA LEU A 57 14.45 9.07 -8.26
C LEU A 57 15.45 7.96 -8.58
N ASN A 58 15.12 6.72 -8.23
CA ASN A 58 15.98 5.57 -8.47
C ASN A 58 16.18 5.31 -9.96
N MET A 59 15.11 5.41 -10.77
CA MET A 59 15.20 5.27 -12.22
C MET A 59 16.08 6.37 -12.83
N THR A 60 15.86 7.62 -12.47
CA THR A 60 16.65 8.75 -12.97
C THR A 60 18.12 8.59 -12.60
N PHE A 61 18.40 8.24 -11.35
CA PHE A 61 19.78 8.00 -10.89
C PHE A 61 20.44 6.87 -11.66
N SER A 62 19.76 5.72 -11.81
CA SER A 62 20.30 4.56 -12.52
C SER A 62 20.58 4.87 -14.01
N MET A 63 19.66 5.59 -14.66
CA MET A 63 19.86 6.00 -16.05
C MET A 63 21.03 6.97 -16.20
N ALA A 64 21.11 7.98 -15.33
CA ALA A 64 22.21 8.93 -15.35
C ALA A 64 23.56 8.24 -15.12
N LEU A 65 23.64 7.31 -14.16
CA LEU A 65 24.84 6.52 -13.89
C LEU A 65 25.25 5.68 -15.10
N ASN A 66 24.29 5.02 -15.74
CA ASN A 66 24.55 4.20 -16.93
C ASN A 66 25.04 5.05 -18.11
N PHE A 67 24.38 6.17 -18.41
CA PHE A 67 24.83 7.07 -19.49
C PHE A 67 26.22 7.63 -19.22
N ALA A 68 26.52 8.04 -17.99
CA ALA A 68 27.83 8.52 -17.58
C ALA A 68 28.90 7.41 -17.76
N ALA A 69 28.60 6.19 -17.33
CA ALA A 69 29.52 5.05 -17.47
C ALA A 69 29.81 4.74 -18.95
N ILE A 70 28.78 4.77 -19.82
CA ILE A 70 28.95 4.56 -21.27
C ILE A 70 29.81 5.67 -21.87
N ALA A 71 29.56 6.93 -21.54
CA ALA A 71 30.35 8.06 -22.04
C ALA A 71 31.83 7.95 -21.64
N LEU A 72 32.10 7.60 -20.39
CA LEU A 72 33.47 7.39 -19.88
C LEU A 72 34.17 6.18 -20.53
N ALA A 73 33.42 5.12 -20.77
CA ALA A 73 33.94 3.95 -21.47
C ALA A 73 34.30 4.26 -22.94
N MET A 74 33.42 5.03 -23.63
CA MET A 74 33.72 5.46 -25.01
C MET A 74 34.91 6.42 -25.07
N ALA A 75 35.14 7.21 -24.04
CA ALA A 75 36.32 8.08 -23.92
C ALA A 75 37.60 7.30 -23.55
N GLY A 76 37.53 5.98 -23.33
CA GLY A 76 38.65 5.15 -22.92
C GLY A 76 39.15 5.38 -21.49
N ILE A 77 38.33 6.11 -20.65
CA ILE A 77 38.68 6.43 -19.26
C ILE A 77 38.30 5.30 -18.32
N LEU A 78 37.19 4.61 -18.62
CA LEU A 78 36.62 3.55 -17.77
C LEU A 78 36.91 2.19 -18.37
N ASP A 79 37.66 1.34 -17.66
CA ASP A 79 37.84 -0.05 -18.03
C ASP A 79 36.61 -0.90 -17.64
N PRO A 80 36.42 -2.09 -18.22
CA PRO A 80 35.25 -2.94 -17.96
C PRO A 80 35.08 -3.36 -16.50
N VAL A 81 36.19 -3.55 -15.78
CA VAL A 81 36.14 -3.97 -14.37
C VAL A 81 35.67 -2.83 -13.48
N ALA A 82 36.22 -1.63 -13.67
CA ALA A 82 35.78 -0.44 -12.97
C ALA A 82 34.31 -0.11 -13.29
N GLY A 83 33.89 -0.26 -14.56
CA GLY A 83 32.49 -0.09 -14.98
C GLY A 83 31.54 -1.04 -14.23
N ALA A 84 31.90 -2.31 -14.11
CA ALA A 84 31.11 -3.29 -13.35
C ALA A 84 31.03 -2.96 -11.87
N LEU A 85 32.11 -2.50 -11.26
CA LEU A 85 32.12 -2.09 -9.85
C LEU A 85 31.22 -0.88 -9.61
N VAL A 86 31.29 0.14 -10.47
CA VAL A 86 30.44 1.33 -10.37
C VAL A 86 28.97 0.96 -10.53
N HIS A 87 28.62 0.08 -11.47
CA HIS A 87 27.24 -0.39 -11.65
C HIS A 87 26.72 -1.13 -10.42
N ASN A 88 27.52 -2.05 -9.85
CA ASN A 88 27.15 -2.80 -8.65
C ASN A 88 26.96 -1.87 -7.44
N ALA A 89 27.87 -0.92 -7.24
CA ALA A 89 27.75 0.09 -6.16
C ALA A 89 26.47 0.94 -6.34
N GLY A 90 26.16 1.36 -7.57
CA GLY A 90 24.93 2.07 -7.90
C GLY A 90 23.68 1.25 -7.57
N SER A 91 23.68 -0.05 -7.88
CA SER A 91 22.58 -0.97 -7.56
C SER A 91 22.37 -1.09 -6.04
N VAL A 92 23.44 -1.22 -5.26
CA VAL A 92 23.35 -1.27 -3.78
C VAL A 92 22.76 0.03 -3.22
N LEU A 93 23.14 1.19 -3.77
CA LEU A 93 22.59 2.49 -3.35
C LEU A 93 21.08 2.57 -3.64
N VAL A 94 20.64 2.15 -4.82
CA VAL A 94 19.21 2.11 -5.21
C VAL A 94 18.41 1.19 -4.30
N ILE A 95 18.92 -0.01 -4.01
CA ILE A 95 18.26 -0.97 -3.12
C ILE A 95 18.17 -0.39 -1.70
N SER A 96 19.25 0.21 -1.20
CA SER A 96 19.29 0.83 0.12
C SER A 96 18.29 1.98 0.23
N ASN A 97 18.21 2.84 -0.80
CA ASN A 97 17.24 3.93 -0.83
C ASN A 97 15.79 3.42 -0.83
N SER A 98 15.52 2.34 -1.57
CA SER A 98 14.21 1.68 -1.58
C SER A 98 13.87 1.06 -0.23
N ALA A 99 14.85 0.44 0.45
CA ALA A 99 14.66 -0.15 1.77
C ALA A 99 14.34 0.88 2.86
N LEU A 100 14.84 2.11 2.72
CA LEU A 100 14.49 3.21 3.64
C LEU A 100 12.99 3.53 3.63
N LEU A 101 12.28 3.26 2.53
CA LEU A 101 10.84 3.43 2.46
C LEU A 101 10.09 2.53 3.46
N LEU A 102 10.60 1.31 3.74
CA LEU A 102 10.00 0.40 4.71
C LEU A 102 10.04 0.95 6.15
N ARG A 103 11.02 1.82 6.44
CA ARG A 103 11.18 2.46 7.76
C ARG A 103 10.38 3.77 7.87
N TRP A 104 9.75 4.20 6.78
CA TRP A 104 9.02 5.45 6.79
C TRP A 104 7.69 5.30 7.53
N LYS A 105 7.58 5.99 8.66
CA LYS A 105 6.34 6.18 9.41
C LYS A 105 5.90 7.62 9.25
N ARG A 106 4.67 7.84 8.81
CA ARG A 106 4.09 9.19 8.82
C ARG A 106 4.06 9.69 10.26
N LYS A 107 4.78 10.79 10.54
CA LYS A 107 4.65 11.50 11.81
C LYS A 107 3.28 12.16 11.84
N GLY A 108 2.41 11.74 12.76
CA GLY A 108 1.18 12.45 13.11
C GLY A 108 -0.06 11.95 12.37
N THR A 109 -0.83 11.33 12.99
CA THR A 109 -2.16 11.32 13.57
C THR A 109 -2.24 10.04 14.38
N PRO A 110 -2.39 10.08 15.71
CA PRO A 110 -2.75 8.89 16.44
C PRO A 110 -4.01 8.36 15.80
N MET A 111 -4.01 7.11 15.34
CA MET A 111 -5.26 6.44 14.97
C MET A 111 -6.20 6.67 16.15
N PRO A 112 -7.40 7.19 15.95
CA PRO A 112 -8.36 7.25 17.04
C PRO A 112 -8.47 5.83 17.58
N ASN A 113 -8.03 5.67 18.82
CA ASN A 113 -8.19 4.42 19.55
C ASN A 113 -9.71 4.28 19.72
N ARG A 114 -10.34 3.54 18.81
CA ARG A 114 -11.74 3.21 18.91
C ARG A 114 -11.87 2.39 20.18
N ARG A 115 -12.24 3.05 21.26
CA ARG A 115 -12.54 2.38 22.52
C ARG A 115 -13.66 1.39 22.27
N VAL A 116 -13.56 0.25 22.90
CA VAL A 116 -14.57 -0.82 22.93
C VAL A 116 -15.95 -0.29 23.39
N ASP A 117 -15.98 0.93 23.91
CA ASP A 117 -17.15 1.63 24.48
C ASP A 117 -17.89 2.53 23.47
N ASP A 118 -17.62 2.43 22.15
CA ASP A 118 -18.36 3.19 21.15
C ASP A 118 -19.82 2.71 21.10
N PRO A 119 -20.80 3.55 21.43
CA PRO A 119 -22.22 3.16 21.45
C PRO A 119 -22.74 2.68 20.08
N LEU A 120 -22.01 2.99 18.99
CA LEU A 120 -22.31 2.52 17.62
C LEU A 120 -21.73 1.13 17.34
N ALA A 121 -20.94 0.56 18.25
CA ALA A 121 -20.42 -0.81 18.16
C ALA A 121 -21.30 -1.81 18.94
N SER A 122 -22.53 -1.42 19.31
CA SER A 122 -23.48 -2.35 19.90
C SER A 122 -23.72 -3.50 18.90
N PRO A 123 -23.50 -4.75 19.29
CA PRO A 123 -23.86 -5.88 18.45
C PRO A 123 -25.35 -5.77 18.12
N ALA A 124 -25.66 -5.99 16.85
CA ALA A 124 -27.03 -6.03 16.35
C ALA A 124 -27.92 -6.77 17.34
N ALA A 125 -29.03 -6.14 17.69
CA ALA A 125 -30.01 -6.62 18.65
C ALA A 125 -30.16 -8.16 18.59
N GLU A 126 -30.01 -8.80 19.74
CA GLU A 126 -30.44 -10.20 19.91
C GLU A 126 -31.83 -10.38 19.30
N PRO A 127 -32.04 -11.45 18.54
CA PRO A 127 -33.38 -11.75 18.03
C PRO A 127 -34.34 -11.84 19.21
N THR A 128 -35.32 -10.97 19.20
CA THR A 128 -36.43 -10.93 20.19
C THR A 128 -36.98 -12.35 20.32
N GLN A 129 -36.77 -12.96 21.46
CA GLN A 129 -37.39 -14.25 21.78
C GLN A 129 -38.91 -14.06 21.71
N GLU A 130 -39.49 -14.74 20.75
CA GLU A 130 -40.93 -14.83 20.58
C GLU A 130 -41.53 -15.44 21.86
N PRO A 131 -42.59 -14.82 22.47
CA PRO A 131 -43.17 -15.37 23.69
C PRO A 131 -43.75 -16.75 23.45
N GLN A 132 -43.24 -17.75 24.14
CA GLN A 132 -43.82 -19.07 24.12
C GLN A 132 -45.26 -19.06 24.57
N PRO A 133 -46.19 -19.75 23.87
CA PRO A 133 -47.56 -19.84 24.29
C PRO A 133 -47.65 -20.63 25.60
N ARG A 134 -48.27 -20.01 26.62
CA ARG A 134 -48.61 -20.68 27.89
C ARG A 134 -49.64 -21.74 27.58
N THR A 135 -49.27 -22.99 27.72
CA THR A 135 -50.21 -24.14 27.76
C THR A 135 -50.96 -24.08 29.09
N ALA A 136 -52.26 -23.94 29.03
CA ALA A 136 -53.19 -24.14 30.13
C ALA A 136 -53.47 -25.64 30.35
#